data_3ceeb057e45bd9e120e381505a62c43a
#
_entry.id   3ceeb057e45bd9e120e381505a62c43a
#
_cell.length_a   1.000
_cell.length_b   1.000
_cell.length_c   1.000
_cell.angle_alpha   90.00
_cell.angle_beta   90.00
_cell.angle_gamma   90.00
#
_symmetry.space_group_name_H-M   'P 1'
#
loop_
_entity.id
_entity.type
_entity.pdbx_description
1 polymer ?
#
loop_
_entity_poly.entity_id
_entity_poly.type
_entity_poly.pdbx_seq_one_letter_code
_entity_poly.pdbx_strand_id
1 'polypeptide(L)'
;MIDDVRAARDAAVARIAAVGDLAGARALETELLGKRGPFADFKTRLGGLASVDEKKAAGQAVNEALQAVSEAVERRTAELKSAERAVQLGAERLDLTETLQGPTRGHAHLVTQAWERLEDVFV
;
A
#
# COMPACT_ATOMS: atom_id res chain seq x y z
N MET A 1 -9.31 18.71 -27.75
CA MET A 1 -9.85 18.07 -26.51
C MET A 1 -9.27 16.69 -26.23
N ILE A 2 -9.27 15.75 -27.21
CA ILE A 2 -8.65 14.41 -27.01
C ILE A 2 -7.14 14.53 -26.73
N ASP A 3 -6.45 15.39 -27.47
CA ASP A 3 -5.01 15.62 -27.27
C ASP A 3 -4.71 16.26 -25.90
N ASP A 4 -5.59 17.16 -25.41
CA ASP A 4 -5.47 17.76 -24.08
C ASP A 4 -5.65 16.72 -22.98
N VAL A 5 -6.58 15.77 -23.17
CA VAL A 5 -6.78 14.65 -22.23
C VAL A 5 -5.57 13.73 -22.20
N ARG A 6 -4.97 13.43 -23.35
CA ARG A 6 -3.74 12.63 -23.43
C ARG A 6 -2.57 13.33 -22.76
N ALA A 7 -2.38 14.62 -23.05
CA ALA A 7 -1.33 15.41 -22.41
C ALA A 7 -1.51 15.48 -20.88
N ALA A 8 -2.74 15.66 -20.40
CA ALA A 8 -3.04 15.64 -18.97
C ALA A 8 -2.77 14.27 -18.32
N ARG A 9 -3.09 13.16 -19.01
CA ARG A 9 -2.77 11.81 -18.58
C ARG A 9 -1.25 11.63 -18.44
N ASP A 10 -0.49 11.99 -19.47
CA ASP A 10 0.95 11.80 -19.51
C ASP A 10 1.64 12.64 -18.41
N ALA A 11 1.20 13.87 -18.22
CA ALA A 11 1.66 14.72 -17.13
C ALA A 11 1.33 14.15 -15.74
N ALA A 12 0.11 13.60 -15.57
CA ALA A 12 -0.29 12.97 -14.33
C ALA A 12 0.56 11.72 -14.02
N VAL A 13 0.78 10.85 -15.01
CA VAL A 13 1.61 9.64 -14.85
C VAL A 13 3.05 10.01 -14.52
N ALA A 14 3.62 11.05 -15.15
CA ALA A 14 4.97 11.53 -14.83
C ALA A 14 5.07 12.06 -13.39
N ARG A 15 4.07 12.81 -12.92
CA ARG A 15 4.01 13.29 -11.53
C ARG A 15 3.93 12.14 -10.53
N ILE A 16 3.11 11.12 -10.82
CA ILE A 16 2.98 9.93 -9.96
C ILE A 16 4.30 9.17 -9.88
N ALA A 17 5.01 8.99 -11.00
CA ALA A 17 6.31 8.32 -11.03
C ALA A 17 7.38 9.05 -10.20
N ALA A 18 7.31 10.37 -10.13
CA ALA A 18 8.24 11.22 -9.38
C ALA A 18 8.02 11.22 -7.85
N VAL A 19 6.89 10.69 -7.37
CA VAL A 19 6.59 10.66 -5.93
C VAL A 19 7.44 9.63 -5.23
N GLY A 20 8.07 10.05 -4.14
CA GLY A 20 8.97 9.21 -3.34
C GLY A 20 8.37 8.64 -2.06
N ASP A 21 7.17 9.07 -1.66
CA ASP A 21 6.53 8.71 -0.40
C ASP A 21 5.04 8.35 -0.55
N LEU A 22 4.52 7.55 0.39
CA LEU A 22 3.12 7.13 0.38
C LEU A 22 2.14 8.28 0.61
N ALA A 23 2.53 9.28 1.41
CA ALA A 23 1.69 10.44 1.69
C ALA A 23 1.49 11.29 0.44
N GLY A 24 2.56 11.54 -0.32
CA GLY A 24 2.53 12.22 -1.60
C GLY A 24 1.72 11.47 -2.66
N ALA A 25 1.82 10.14 -2.71
CA ALA A 25 1.02 9.32 -3.61
C ALA A 25 -0.49 9.48 -3.35
N ARG A 26 -0.92 9.43 -2.09
CA ARG A 26 -2.33 9.65 -1.69
C ARG A 26 -2.80 11.08 -1.95
N ALA A 27 -1.95 12.07 -1.73
CA ALA A 27 -2.27 13.46 -2.02
C ALA A 27 -2.49 13.67 -3.52
N LEU A 28 -1.63 13.11 -4.37
CA LEU A 28 -1.79 13.16 -5.83
C LEU A 28 -3.01 12.38 -6.31
N GLU A 29 -3.31 11.23 -5.72
CA GLU A 29 -4.55 10.48 -6.00
C GLU A 29 -5.77 11.36 -5.78
N THR A 30 -5.84 12.01 -4.61
CA THR A 30 -6.94 12.92 -4.27
C THR A 30 -7.01 14.14 -5.17
N GLU A 31 -5.87 14.71 -5.55
CA GLU A 31 -5.79 15.85 -6.46
C GLU A 31 -6.23 15.49 -7.89
N LEU A 32 -5.73 14.38 -8.42
CA LEU A 32 -5.94 13.99 -9.83
C LEU A 32 -7.29 13.32 -10.06
N LEU A 33 -7.72 12.43 -9.16
CA LEU A 33 -8.97 11.68 -9.26
C LEU A 33 -10.13 12.33 -8.49
N GLY A 34 -9.85 13.37 -7.71
CA GLY A 34 -10.85 14.10 -6.93
C GLY A 34 -11.83 14.87 -7.80
N LYS A 35 -12.94 15.30 -7.18
CA LYS A 35 -14.03 16.08 -7.83
C LYS A 35 -13.58 17.41 -8.43
N ARG A 36 -12.45 17.96 -8.02
CA ARG A 36 -11.86 19.22 -8.50
C ARG A 36 -10.59 18.99 -9.32
N GLY A 37 -10.30 17.74 -9.69
CA GLY A 37 -9.13 17.40 -10.49
C GLY A 37 -9.32 17.76 -11.97
N PRO A 38 -8.23 17.79 -12.75
CA PRO A 38 -8.25 18.16 -14.16
C PRO A 38 -9.19 17.28 -15.01
N PHE A 39 -9.39 16.03 -14.59
CA PHE A 39 -10.30 15.11 -15.29
C PHE A 39 -11.77 15.41 -15.04
N ALA A 40 -12.13 16.06 -13.90
CA ALA A 40 -13.48 16.51 -13.64
C ALA A 40 -13.90 17.64 -14.59
N ASP A 41 -13.00 18.56 -14.90
CA ASP A 41 -13.23 19.64 -15.86
C ASP A 41 -13.46 19.07 -17.27
N PHE A 42 -12.72 18.06 -17.69
CA PHE A 42 -12.96 17.40 -18.98
C PHE A 42 -14.35 16.74 -19.04
N LYS A 43 -14.82 16.11 -17.96
CA LYS A 43 -16.18 15.56 -17.88
C LYS A 43 -17.24 16.65 -18.01
N THR A 44 -17.05 17.80 -17.41
CA THR A 44 -17.98 18.94 -17.50
C THR A 44 -18.02 19.49 -18.92
N ARG A 45 -16.87 19.63 -19.59
CA ARG A 45 -16.74 20.10 -20.97
C ARG A 45 -17.35 19.12 -21.97
N LEU A 46 -17.32 17.82 -21.70
CA LEU A 46 -18.00 16.79 -22.49
C LEU A 46 -19.52 17.06 -22.62
N GLY A 47 -20.14 17.58 -21.57
CA GLY A 47 -21.56 17.95 -21.58
C GLY A 47 -21.90 19.02 -22.63
N GLY A 48 -20.98 19.92 -22.94
CA GLY A 48 -21.16 21.04 -23.87
C GLY A 48 -20.92 20.71 -25.35
N LEU A 49 -20.48 19.51 -25.73
CA LEU A 49 -20.26 19.12 -27.12
C LEU A 49 -21.59 18.92 -27.85
N ALA A 50 -21.70 19.38 -29.10
CA ALA A 50 -22.93 19.27 -29.85
C ALA A 50 -23.10 17.89 -30.55
N SER A 51 -22.00 17.23 -30.91
CA SER A 51 -22.01 15.95 -31.62
C SER A 51 -22.01 14.75 -30.63
N VAL A 52 -22.87 13.77 -30.89
CA VAL A 52 -22.97 12.53 -30.08
C VAL A 52 -21.73 11.65 -30.29
N ASP A 53 -21.20 11.59 -31.50
CA ASP A 53 -20.02 10.80 -31.82
C ASP A 53 -18.75 11.38 -31.19
N GLU A 54 -18.62 12.71 -31.19
CA GLU A 54 -17.53 13.41 -30.50
C GLU A 54 -17.62 13.23 -28.97
N LYS A 55 -18.84 13.27 -28.40
CA LYS A 55 -19.04 12.97 -26.97
C LYS A 55 -18.59 11.56 -26.62
N LYS A 56 -18.93 10.58 -27.46
CA LYS A 56 -18.57 9.18 -27.23
C LYS A 56 -17.05 8.98 -27.28
N ALA A 57 -16.42 9.50 -28.33
CA ALA A 57 -14.97 9.41 -28.53
C ALA A 57 -14.19 10.11 -27.38
N ALA A 58 -14.61 11.33 -27.03
CA ALA A 58 -13.99 12.08 -25.96
C ALA A 58 -14.26 11.44 -24.57
N GLY A 59 -15.44 10.87 -24.35
CA GLY A 59 -15.78 10.12 -23.14
C GLY A 59 -14.92 8.87 -22.97
N GLN A 60 -14.69 8.13 -24.04
CA GLN A 60 -13.77 6.98 -24.05
C GLN A 60 -12.34 7.42 -23.70
N ALA A 61 -11.84 8.48 -24.34
CA ALA A 61 -10.50 9.00 -24.05
C ALA A 61 -10.32 9.45 -22.59
N VAL A 62 -11.34 10.09 -21.99
CA VAL A 62 -11.31 10.48 -20.59
C VAL A 62 -11.32 9.26 -19.67
N ASN A 63 -12.12 8.23 -19.96
CA ASN A 63 -12.17 7.01 -19.18
C ASN A 63 -10.85 6.23 -19.25
N GLU A 64 -10.27 6.09 -20.44
CA GLU A 64 -8.96 5.48 -20.63
C GLU A 64 -7.87 6.24 -19.88
N ALA A 65 -7.90 7.57 -19.90
CA ALA A 65 -6.96 8.39 -19.17
C ALA A 65 -7.10 8.20 -17.64
N LEU A 66 -8.32 8.17 -17.12
CA LEU A 66 -8.59 7.93 -15.70
C LEU A 66 -8.13 6.54 -15.26
N GLN A 67 -8.39 5.52 -16.08
CA GLN A 67 -7.93 4.17 -15.80
C GLN A 67 -6.41 4.09 -15.77
N ALA A 68 -5.72 4.66 -16.75
CA ALA A 68 -4.26 4.68 -16.80
C ALA A 68 -3.65 5.41 -15.60
N VAL A 69 -4.26 6.51 -15.13
CA VAL A 69 -3.81 7.25 -13.94
C VAL A 69 -4.04 6.43 -12.68
N SER A 70 -5.21 5.78 -12.55
CA SER A 70 -5.52 4.91 -11.40
C SER A 70 -4.53 3.74 -11.29
N GLU A 71 -4.29 3.05 -12.40
CA GLU A 71 -3.30 1.96 -12.47
C GLU A 71 -1.88 2.43 -12.12
N ALA A 72 -1.50 3.64 -12.57
CA ALA A 72 -0.20 4.21 -12.24
C ALA A 72 -0.06 4.52 -10.73
N VAL A 73 -1.11 5.06 -10.10
CA VAL A 73 -1.16 5.31 -8.65
C VAL A 73 -1.06 4.02 -7.86
N GLU A 74 -1.86 3.01 -8.23
CA GLU A 74 -1.86 1.71 -7.56
C GLU A 74 -0.50 1.04 -7.63
N ARG A 75 0.11 1.00 -8.83
CA ARG A 75 1.44 0.44 -9.03
C ARG A 75 2.48 1.17 -8.18
N ARG A 76 2.50 2.51 -8.22
CA ARG A 76 3.45 3.30 -7.44
C ARG A 76 3.27 3.12 -5.93
N THR A 77 2.04 3.07 -5.47
CA THR A 77 1.70 2.80 -4.06
C THR A 77 2.18 1.42 -3.62
N ALA A 78 2.03 0.40 -4.46
CA ALA A 78 2.51 -0.95 -4.18
C ALA A 78 4.04 -1.01 -4.11
N GLU A 79 4.74 -0.34 -5.03
CA GLU A 79 6.21 -0.21 -5.02
C GLU A 79 6.71 0.45 -3.73
N LEU A 80 6.12 1.60 -3.35
CA LEU A 80 6.49 2.33 -2.15
C LEU A 80 6.24 1.51 -0.87
N LYS A 81 5.10 0.83 -0.78
CA LYS A 81 4.80 -0.08 0.34
C LYS A 81 5.78 -1.25 0.44
N SER A 82 6.17 -1.83 -0.70
CA SER A 82 7.13 -2.92 -0.70
C SER A 82 8.52 -2.45 -0.29
N ALA A 83 8.94 -1.27 -0.73
CA ALA A 83 10.19 -0.65 -0.34
C ALA A 83 10.24 -0.30 1.16
N GLU A 84 9.17 0.30 1.69
CA GLU A 84 9.04 0.63 3.11
C GLU A 84 9.08 -0.65 3.97
N ARG A 85 8.36 -1.69 3.56
CA ARG A 85 8.39 -2.99 4.24
C ARG A 85 9.78 -3.64 4.21
N ALA A 86 10.51 -3.55 3.11
CA ALA A 86 11.86 -4.07 3.02
C ALA A 86 12.81 -3.36 3.99
N VAL A 87 12.69 -2.04 4.12
CA VAL A 87 13.46 -1.24 5.10
C VAL A 87 13.10 -1.64 6.53
N GLN A 88 11.81 -1.78 6.85
CA GLN A 88 11.35 -2.22 8.17
C GLN A 88 11.88 -3.61 8.52
N LEU A 89 11.75 -4.58 7.62
CA LEU A 89 12.26 -5.94 7.85
C LEU A 89 13.78 -5.98 8.05
N GLY A 90 14.51 -5.06 7.40
CA GLY A 90 15.95 -4.91 7.63
C GLY A 90 16.29 -4.32 9.00
N ALA A 91 15.49 -3.36 9.46
CA ALA A 91 15.67 -2.70 10.76
C ALA A 91 15.21 -3.56 11.95
N GLU A 92 14.14 -4.35 11.78
CA GLU A 92 13.54 -5.22 12.79
C GLU A 92 14.16 -6.63 12.83
N ARG A 93 15.38 -6.78 12.30
CA ARG A 93 16.07 -8.07 12.29
C ARG A 93 16.45 -8.47 13.71
N LEU A 94 15.66 -9.36 14.30
CA LEU A 94 15.93 -9.93 15.60
C LEU A 94 17.00 -11.04 15.48
N ASP A 95 18.06 -10.95 16.29
CA ASP A 95 18.99 -12.05 16.46
C ASP A 95 18.40 -13.06 17.46
N LEU A 96 17.81 -14.14 16.92
CA LEU A 96 17.20 -15.18 17.72
C LEU A 96 18.25 -16.12 18.39
N THR A 97 19.52 -15.95 18.11
CA THR A 97 20.58 -16.77 18.74
C THR A 97 20.75 -16.43 20.21
N GLU A 98 20.39 -15.21 20.63
CA GLU A 98 20.49 -14.77 22.03
C GLU A 98 19.35 -15.31 22.93
N THR A 99 18.27 -15.82 22.35
CA THR A 99 17.11 -16.37 23.07
C THR A 99 17.20 -17.87 23.36
N LEU A 100 18.32 -18.50 23.05
CA LEU A 100 18.60 -19.90 23.39
C LEU A 100 18.98 -20.13 24.88
N GLN A 101 18.53 -19.28 25.79
CA GLN A 101 18.36 -19.75 27.17
C GLN A 101 17.25 -20.80 27.11
N GLY A 102 17.70 -22.07 27.16
CA GLY A 102 16.79 -23.21 27.21
C GLY A 102 15.75 -22.98 28.29
N PRO A 103 14.53 -23.52 28.15
CA PRO A 103 13.49 -23.36 29.15
C PRO A 103 14.09 -23.74 30.49
N THR A 104 14.04 -22.81 31.46
CA THR A 104 14.43 -23.08 32.83
C THR A 104 13.65 -24.32 33.28
N ARG A 105 14.36 -25.43 33.54
CA ARG A 105 13.71 -26.63 34.04
C ARG A 105 12.97 -26.23 35.33
N GLY A 106 11.66 -26.36 35.29
CA GLY A 106 10.85 -26.16 36.47
C GLY A 106 11.34 -27.10 37.56
N HIS A 107 11.46 -26.58 38.77
CA HIS A 107 11.73 -27.42 39.96
C HIS A 107 10.41 -28.09 40.39
N ALA A 108 10.49 -29.36 40.80
CA ALA A 108 9.34 -30.05 41.40
C ALA A 108 8.85 -29.26 42.62
N HIS A 109 7.52 -29.14 42.76
CA HIS A 109 6.94 -28.47 43.91
C HIS A 109 7.45 -29.08 45.21
N LEU A 110 7.65 -28.27 46.28
CA LEU A 110 8.20 -28.75 47.56
C LEU A 110 7.46 -29.97 48.11
N VAL A 111 6.14 -30.03 47.93
CA VAL A 111 5.31 -31.19 48.34
C VAL A 111 5.71 -32.45 47.56
N THR A 112 5.95 -32.35 46.28
CA THR A 112 6.40 -33.48 45.45
C THR A 112 7.78 -33.96 45.87
N GLN A 113 8.71 -33.04 46.15
CA GLN A 113 10.04 -33.38 46.64
C GLN A 113 9.99 -34.05 48.00
N ALA A 114 9.10 -33.59 48.91
CA ALA A 114 8.91 -34.21 50.21
C ALA A 114 8.29 -35.60 50.11
N TRP A 115 7.36 -35.79 49.18
CA TRP A 115 6.74 -37.08 48.92
C TRP A 115 7.77 -38.08 48.36
N GLU A 116 8.54 -37.72 47.39
CA GLU A 116 9.61 -38.54 46.83
C GLU A 116 10.62 -38.96 47.88
N ARG A 117 11.02 -38.05 48.80
CA ARG A 117 11.91 -38.36 49.90
C ARG A 117 11.30 -39.32 50.93
N LEU A 118 9.98 -39.25 51.15
CA LEU A 118 9.29 -40.20 52.03
C LEU A 118 9.22 -41.59 51.39
N GLU A 119 8.95 -41.67 50.10
CA GLU A 119 8.97 -42.92 49.39
C GLU A 119 10.35 -43.60 49.41
N ASP A 120 11.43 -42.83 49.21
CA ASP A 120 12.81 -43.34 49.30
C ASP A 120 13.19 -43.91 50.67
N VAL A 121 12.52 -43.48 51.76
CA VAL A 121 12.78 -43.97 53.13
C VAL A 121 12.03 -45.26 53.40
N PHE A 122 10.89 -45.53 52.73
CA PHE A 122 10.03 -46.69 53.01
C PHE A 122 10.16 -47.81 51.96
N VAL A 123 11.01 -47.64 50.96
CA VAL A 123 11.38 -48.67 49.97
C VAL A 123 12.79 -49.17 50.30
#